data_0b39d85729d6b96132a793aa101af462
#
_entry.id   0b39d85729d6b96132a793aa101af462
#
_cell.length_a   1.000
_cell.length_b   1.000
_cell.length_c   1.000
_cell.angle_alpha   90.00
_cell.angle_beta   90.00
_cell.angle_gamma   90.00
#
_symmetry.space_group_name_H-M   'P 1'
#
loop_
_entity.id
_entity.type
_entity.pdbx_description
1 polymer ?
#
loop_
_entity_poly.entity_id
_entity_poly.type
_entity_poly.pdbx_seq_one_letter_code
_entity_poly.pdbx_strand_id
1 'polypeptide(L)'
;MLSSAVLLLSSCATNANDSGFSKNPGPISANLIGALQDGEDPNTVPEVKRNFLKGCVTGASGSIPNLVAIQETGLLQVCGCSYERMVQFIIDQATSLADSSTSLSEIENSAFASFKDLDDDFQKGSGEFSDKILRVFEQCIRDSAPTVSS
;
A
#
# COMPACT_ATOMS: atom_id res chain seq x y z
N MET A 1 43.98 -39.09 10.15
CA MET A 1 43.70 -37.66 10.32
C MET A 1 42.79 -37.23 9.18
N LEU A 2 41.48 -37.16 9.39
CA LEU A 2 40.48 -36.74 8.41
C LEU A 2 40.15 -35.27 8.71
N SER A 3 40.56 -34.37 7.80
CA SER A 3 40.14 -32.98 7.83
C SER A 3 38.77 -32.82 7.18
N SER A 4 37.75 -32.57 7.97
CA SER A 4 36.43 -32.19 7.49
C SER A 4 36.44 -30.71 7.08
N ALA A 5 36.37 -30.45 5.78
CA ALA A 5 36.13 -29.12 5.24
C ALA A 5 34.66 -28.78 5.37
N VAL A 6 34.34 -27.88 6.29
CA VAL A 6 33.00 -27.29 6.40
C VAL A 6 32.85 -26.25 5.30
N LEU A 7 32.10 -26.58 4.27
CA LEU A 7 31.64 -25.65 3.25
C LEU A 7 30.55 -24.76 3.86
N LEU A 8 30.92 -23.54 4.25
CA LEU A 8 29.99 -22.48 4.55
C LEU A 8 29.31 -22.06 3.25
N LEU A 9 28.14 -22.61 2.97
CA LEU A 9 27.23 -22.08 1.96
C LEU A 9 26.71 -20.73 2.48
N SER A 10 27.41 -19.68 2.10
CA SER A 10 26.88 -18.33 2.19
C SER A 10 25.67 -18.25 1.27
N SER A 11 24.48 -18.47 1.82
CA SER A 11 23.23 -18.11 1.17
C SER A 11 23.24 -16.59 0.99
N CYS A 12 23.71 -16.13 -0.17
CA CYS A 12 23.29 -14.83 -0.67
C CYS A 12 21.77 -14.92 -0.87
N ALA A 13 21.02 -14.55 0.16
CA ALA A 13 19.62 -14.17 -0.01
C ALA A 13 19.65 -12.92 -0.90
N THR A 14 19.62 -13.11 -2.20
CA THR A 14 19.20 -12.08 -3.13
C THR A 14 17.77 -11.79 -2.75
N ASN A 15 17.54 -10.61 -2.17
CA ASN A 15 16.20 -10.08 -1.93
C ASN A 15 15.52 -9.94 -3.29
N ALA A 16 14.82 -11.00 -3.71
CA ALA A 16 14.11 -11.10 -4.98
C ALA A 16 12.84 -10.25 -5.02
N ASN A 17 12.59 -9.40 -4.03
CA ASN A 17 11.38 -8.59 -3.91
C ASN A 17 11.71 -7.11 -3.77
N ASP A 18 12.40 -6.55 -4.76
CA ASP A 18 12.55 -5.10 -4.85
C ASP A 18 11.49 -4.54 -5.82
N SER A 19 10.24 -4.94 -5.62
CA SER A 19 9.11 -4.34 -6.31
C SER A 19 8.97 -2.89 -5.87
N GLY A 20 8.44 -2.02 -6.74
CA GLY A 20 8.23 -0.62 -6.40
C GLY A 20 7.41 -0.42 -5.12
N PHE A 21 6.58 -1.41 -4.75
CA PHE A 21 5.79 -1.40 -3.52
C PHE A 21 6.61 -1.58 -2.24
N SER A 22 7.82 -2.12 -2.30
CA SER A 22 8.70 -2.34 -1.14
C SER A 22 9.92 -1.40 -1.10
N LYS A 23 10.08 -0.54 -2.12
CA LYS A 23 11.27 0.34 -2.21
C LYS A 23 11.33 1.40 -1.15
N ASN A 24 12.57 1.78 -0.81
CA ASN A 24 12.89 2.89 0.08
C ASN A 24 12.11 2.85 1.41
N PRO A 25 12.15 1.73 2.17
CA PRO A 25 11.49 1.69 3.46
C PRO A 25 12.06 2.74 4.40
N GLY A 26 11.20 3.35 5.21
CA GLY A 26 11.60 4.40 6.14
C GLY A 26 10.48 4.79 7.09
N PRO A 27 10.76 5.69 8.03
CA PRO A 27 9.78 6.07 9.03
C PRO A 27 8.60 6.82 8.42
N ILE A 28 7.41 6.47 8.89
CA ILE A 28 6.19 7.23 8.60
C ILE A 28 6.01 8.38 9.61
N SER A 29 5.37 9.45 9.20
CA SER A 29 5.04 10.55 10.10
C SER A 29 4.11 10.09 11.24
N ALA A 30 4.35 10.58 12.45
CA ALA A 30 3.62 10.16 13.64
C ALA A 30 2.08 10.30 13.51
N ASN A 31 1.60 11.32 12.80
CA ASN A 31 0.19 11.55 12.54
C ASN A 31 -0.45 10.58 11.53
N LEU A 32 0.34 9.73 10.88
CA LEU A 32 -0.14 8.74 9.91
C LEU A 32 -0.04 7.30 10.45
N ILE A 33 0.51 7.08 11.64
CA ILE A 33 0.68 5.73 12.22
C ILE A 33 -0.65 4.98 12.31
N GLY A 34 -1.75 5.67 12.62
CA GLY A 34 -3.08 5.06 12.67
C GLY A 34 -3.63 4.55 11.33
N ALA A 35 -2.94 4.82 10.22
CA ALA A 35 -3.29 4.27 8.90
C ALA A 35 -2.55 2.96 8.58
N LEU A 36 -1.61 2.52 9.43
CA LEU A 36 -0.91 1.26 9.25
C LEU A 36 -1.78 0.08 9.67
N GLN A 37 -1.53 -1.07 9.05
CA GLN A 37 -2.16 -2.32 9.44
C GLN A 37 -1.52 -2.87 10.72
N ASP A 38 -2.23 -3.75 11.40
CA ASP A 38 -1.73 -4.41 12.61
C ASP A 38 -0.44 -5.19 12.30
N GLY A 39 0.61 -4.91 13.06
CA GLY A 39 1.92 -5.56 12.92
C GLY A 39 2.89 -4.88 11.95
N GLU A 40 2.50 -3.82 11.25
CA GLU A 40 3.44 -3.03 10.44
C GLU A 40 4.38 -2.19 11.32
N ASP A 41 5.68 -2.22 11.00
CA ASP A 41 6.66 -1.39 11.68
C ASP A 41 6.64 0.05 11.12
N PRO A 42 6.29 1.06 11.93
CA PRO A 42 6.25 2.45 11.48
C PRO A 42 7.61 3.02 11.03
N ASN A 43 8.71 2.33 11.31
CA ASN A 43 10.05 2.75 10.92
C ASN A 43 10.49 2.23 9.54
N THR A 44 9.75 1.27 8.97
CA THR A 44 10.14 0.57 7.73
C THR A 44 9.02 0.57 6.67
N VAL A 45 8.18 1.60 6.69
CA VAL A 45 7.06 1.73 5.73
C VAL A 45 7.60 2.09 4.34
N PRO A 46 7.21 1.39 3.27
CA PRO A 46 7.61 1.69 1.90
C PRO A 46 7.27 3.12 1.48
N GLU A 47 8.10 3.71 0.64
CA GLU A 47 7.94 5.11 0.20
C GLU A 47 6.59 5.35 -0.49
N VAL A 48 6.18 4.44 -1.37
CA VAL A 48 4.90 4.56 -2.09
C VAL A 48 3.72 4.60 -1.13
N LYS A 49 3.73 3.77 -0.07
CA LYS A 49 2.69 3.77 0.96
C LYS A 49 2.69 5.06 1.77
N ARG A 50 3.86 5.54 2.18
CA ARG A 50 4.00 6.82 2.90
C ARG A 50 3.45 8.00 2.08
N ASN A 51 3.76 8.05 0.79
CA ASN A 51 3.30 9.10 -0.11
C ASN A 51 1.78 9.02 -0.34
N PHE A 52 1.25 7.82 -0.58
CA PHE A 52 -0.19 7.62 -0.73
C PHE A 52 -0.96 8.05 0.53
N LEU A 53 -0.55 7.57 1.71
CA LEU A 53 -1.21 7.90 2.97
C LEU A 53 -1.18 9.40 3.26
N LYS A 54 -0.04 10.05 3.00
CA LYS A 54 0.09 11.52 3.12
C LYS A 54 -0.88 12.23 2.17
N GLY A 55 -0.93 11.84 0.90
CA GLY A 55 -1.82 12.43 -0.10
C GLY A 55 -3.30 12.22 0.25
N CYS A 56 -3.67 10.98 0.64
CA CYS A 56 -5.02 10.62 1.03
C CYS A 56 -5.52 11.47 2.22
N VAL A 57 -4.75 11.51 3.30
CA VAL A 57 -5.15 12.27 4.51
C VAL A 57 -5.15 13.77 4.23
N THR A 58 -4.19 14.31 3.48
CA THR A 58 -4.14 15.73 3.14
C THR A 58 -5.30 16.13 2.23
N GLY A 59 -5.60 15.33 1.22
CA GLY A 59 -6.70 15.58 0.30
C GLY A 59 -8.06 15.52 0.98
N ALA A 60 -8.27 14.51 1.80
CA ALA A 60 -9.54 14.33 2.52
C ALA A 60 -9.71 15.32 3.69
N SER A 61 -8.61 15.74 4.32
CA SER A 61 -8.65 16.66 5.47
C SER A 61 -8.93 18.13 5.10
N GLY A 62 -8.96 18.47 3.82
CA GLY A 62 -9.28 19.83 3.39
C GLY A 62 -10.62 20.37 3.89
N SER A 63 -11.53 19.48 4.28
CA SER A 63 -12.83 19.80 4.88
C SER A 63 -12.91 19.56 6.39
N ILE A 64 -11.82 19.11 7.03
CA ILE A 64 -11.78 18.72 8.45
C ILE A 64 -10.89 19.70 9.23
N PRO A 65 -11.40 20.36 10.29
CA PRO A 65 -10.75 21.53 10.87
C PRO A 65 -9.48 21.23 11.69
N ASN A 66 -9.25 20.02 12.14
CA ASN A 66 -8.07 19.70 12.94
C ASN A 66 -7.76 18.19 13.01
N LEU A 67 -6.55 17.86 13.48
CA LEU A 67 -6.02 16.49 13.54
C LEU A 67 -6.86 15.57 14.46
N VAL A 68 -7.43 16.09 15.55
CA VAL A 68 -8.27 15.33 16.48
C VAL A 68 -9.54 14.88 15.77
N ALA A 69 -10.18 15.80 15.03
CA ALA A 69 -11.35 15.47 14.22
C ALA A 69 -11.05 14.43 13.15
N ILE A 70 -9.86 14.47 12.54
CA ILE A 70 -9.40 13.45 11.57
C ILE A 70 -9.33 12.07 12.24
N GLN A 71 -8.77 11.97 13.44
CA GLN A 71 -8.69 10.71 14.19
C GLN A 71 -10.08 10.16 14.56
N GLU A 72 -11.00 11.03 14.93
CA GLU A 72 -12.37 10.65 15.30
C GLU A 72 -13.21 10.18 14.10
N THR A 73 -12.88 10.61 12.87
CA THR A 73 -13.62 10.22 11.65
C THR A 73 -13.24 8.86 11.10
N GLY A 74 -12.21 8.20 11.63
CA GLY A 74 -11.68 6.96 11.06
C GLY A 74 -10.95 7.15 9.71
N LEU A 75 -10.62 8.37 9.33
CA LEU A 75 -9.98 8.69 8.04
C LEU A 75 -8.64 7.97 7.85
N LEU A 76 -7.84 7.84 8.92
CA LEU A 76 -6.56 7.13 8.86
C LEU A 76 -6.78 5.67 8.48
N GLN A 77 -7.76 4.99 9.09
CA GLN A 77 -8.11 3.60 8.80
C GLN A 77 -8.65 3.46 7.38
N VAL A 78 -9.46 4.39 6.91
CA VAL A 78 -9.97 4.41 5.52
C VAL A 78 -8.82 4.57 4.54
N CYS A 79 -7.88 5.49 4.76
CA CYS A 79 -6.72 5.66 3.88
C CYS A 79 -5.81 4.43 3.85
N GLY A 80 -5.55 3.82 5.01
CA GLY A 80 -4.78 2.58 5.11
C GLY A 80 -5.46 1.42 4.37
N CYS A 81 -6.72 1.17 4.65
CA CYS A 81 -7.54 0.17 3.97
C CYS A 81 -7.55 0.39 2.46
N SER A 82 -7.71 1.64 2.01
CA SER A 82 -7.78 1.96 0.58
C SER A 82 -6.46 1.67 -0.13
N TYR A 83 -5.32 1.97 0.49
CA TYR A 83 -4.02 1.60 -0.05
C TYR A 83 -3.89 0.09 -0.26
N GLU A 84 -4.14 -0.70 0.79
CA GLU A 84 -4.01 -2.15 0.73
C GLU A 84 -4.91 -2.77 -0.34
N ARG A 85 -6.16 -2.36 -0.40
CA ARG A 85 -7.12 -2.87 -1.38
C ARG A 85 -6.78 -2.47 -2.81
N MET A 86 -6.26 -1.26 -3.02
CA MET A 86 -5.81 -0.83 -4.34
C MET A 86 -4.61 -1.64 -4.80
N VAL A 87 -3.61 -1.82 -3.95
CA VAL A 87 -2.43 -2.63 -4.26
C VAL A 87 -2.85 -4.07 -4.58
N GLN A 88 -3.68 -4.68 -3.74
CA GLN A 88 -4.16 -6.04 -3.96
C GLN A 88 -4.93 -6.17 -5.29
N PHE A 89 -5.86 -5.26 -5.55
CA PHE A 89 -6.64 -5.23 -6.80
C PHE A 89 -5.74 -5.16 -8.04
N ILE A 90 -4.71 -4.33 -8.01
CA ILE A 90 -3.79 -4.15 -9.13
C ILE A 90 -2.90 -5.37 -9.33
N ILE A 91 -2.43 -5.98 -8.24
CA ILE A 91 -1.67 -7.25 -8.29
C ILE A 91 -2.54 -8.38 -8.85
N ASP A 92 -3.79 -8.49 -8.41
CA ASP A 92 -4.73 -9.49 -8.91
C ASP A 92 -5.00 -9.31 -10.41
N GLN A 93 -5.14 -8.07 -10.88
CA GLN A 93 -5.27 -7.77 -12.32
C GLN A 93 -4.01 -8.15 -13.09
N ALA A 94 -2.84 -7.74 -12.62
CA ALA A 94 -1.56 -8.09 -13.25
C ALA A 94 -1.37 -9.61 -13.32
N THR A 95 -1.72 -10.33 -12.25
CA THR A 95 -1.68 -11.79 -12.18
C THR A 95 -2.63 -12.44 -13.17
N SER A 96 -3.83 -11.89 -13.34
CA SER A 96 -4.83 -12.43 -14.28
C SER A 96 -4.43 -12.27 -15.75
N LEU A 97 -3.57 -11.32 -16.04
CA LEU A 97 -3.05 -11.03 -17.38
C LEU A 97 -1.71 -11.76 -17.67
N ALA A 98 -1.07 -12.29 -16.64
CA ALA A 98 0.19 -13.00 -16.73
C ALA A 98 -0.02 -14.41 -17.31
N ASP A 99 0.96 -14.87 -18.09
CA ASP A 99 1.00 -16.28 -18.52
C ASP A 99 1.79 -17.13 -17.51
N SER A 100 1.80 -18.45 -17.74
CA SER A 100 2.47 -19.40 -16.83
C SER A 100 4.00 -19.26 -16.78
N SER A 101 4.60 -18.45 -17.66
CA SER A 101 6.04 -18.18 -17.70
C SER A 101 6.42 -16.86 -17.02
N THR A 102 5.43 -16.02 -16.68
CA THR A 102 5.66 -14.72 -16.02
C THR A 102 6.07 -14.92 -14.57
N SER A 103 7.19 -14.34 -14.17
CA SER A 103 7.67 -14.41 -12.79
C SER A 103 6.87 -13.48 -11.86
N LEU A 104 6.87 -13.80 -10.57
CA LEU A 104 6.21 -12.94 -9.56
C LEU A 104 6.77 -11.50 -9.57
N SER A 105 8.08 -11.34 -9.77
CA SER A 105 8.70 -10.01 -9.84
C SER A 105 8.25 -9.21 -11.06
N GLU A 106 7.98 -9.85 -12.20
CA GLU A 106 7.44 -9.19 -13.39
C GLU A 106 5.99 -8.77 -13.16
N ILE A 107 5.19 -9.61 -12.50
CA ILE A 107 3.81 -9.30 -12.10
C ILE A 107 3.79 -8.07 -11.16
N GLU A 108 4.60 -8.08 -10.12
CA GLU A 108 4.70 -6.97 -9.16
C GLU A 108 5.19 -5.67 -9.80
N ASN A 109 6.17 -5.74 -10.70
CA ASN A 109 6.65 -4.56 -11.43
C ASN A 109 5.58 -4.00 -12.38
N SER A 110 4.84 -4.85 -13.08
CA SER A 110 3.71 -4.47 -13.91
C SER A 110 2.60 -3.84 -13.08
N ALA A 111 2.27 -4.45 -11.95
CA ALA A 111 1.30 -3.91 -11.00
C ALA A 111 1.72 -2.54 -10.47
N PHE A 112 2.99 -2.38 -10.12
CA PHE A 112 3.50 -1.10 -9.63
C PHE A 112 3.47 0.01 -10.70
N ALA A 113 3.79 -0.29 -11.96
CA ALA A 113 3.66 0.65 -13.06
C ALA A 113 2.19 1.09 -13.22
N SER A 114 1.27 0.14 -13.20
CA SER A 114 -0.17 0.42 -13.25
C SER A 114 -0.63 1.27 -12.06
N PHE A 115 -0.14 0.98 -10.84
CA PHE A 115 -0.43 1.79 -9.65
C PHE A 115 0.02 3.25 -9.83
N LYS A 116 1.21 3.47 -10.38
CA LYS A 116 1.71 4.82 -10.63
C LYS A 116 0.87 5.58 -11.67
N ASP A 117 0.52 4.92 -12.77
CA ASP A 117 -0.34 5.52 -13.79
C ASP A 117 -1.69 5.92 -13.19
N LEU A 118 -2.22 5.09 -12.32
CA LEU A 118 -3.45 5.33 -11.61
C LEU A 118 -3.36 6.52 -10.64
N ASP A 119 -2.29 6.62 -9.86
CA ASP A 119 -2.04 7.74 -8.94
C ASP A 119 -1.89 9.06 -9.72
N ASP A 120 -1.16 9.03 -10.83
CA ASP A 120 -1.00 10.19 -11.72
C ASP A 120 -2.33 10.65 -12.33
N ASP A 121 -3.18 9.72 -12.76
CA ASP A 121 -4.49 10.04 -13.32
C ASP A 121 -5.46 10.58 -12.26
N PHE A 122 -5.40 10.06 -11.05
CA PHE A 122 -6.15 10.59 -9.92
C PHE A 122 -5.76 12.03 -9.60
N GLN A 123 -4.47 12.32 -9.59
CA GLN A 123 -3.96 13.70 -9.37
C GLN A 123 -4.37 14.65 -10.48
N LYS A 124 -4.54 14.17 -11.72
CA LYS A 124 -5.01 14.96 -12.88
C LYS A 124 -6.53 15.08 -12.98
N GLY A 125 -7.28 14.33 -12.16
CA GLY A 125 -8.75 14.36 -12.16
C GLY A 125 -9.40 13.69 -13.38
N SER A 126 -8.76 12.72 -14.02
CA SER A 126 -9.34 11.98 -15.13
C SER A 126 -10.36 10.93 -14.66
N GLY A 127 -11.58 10.94 -15.26
CA GLY A 127 -12.80 10.38 -14.67
C GLY A 127 -12.93 8.86 -14.53
N GLU A 128 -12.41 8.04 -15.44
CA GLU A 128 -12.64 6.57 -15.37
C GLU A 128 -11.99 5.91 -14.15
N PHE A 129 -10.88 6.45 -13.73
CA PHE A 129 -10.13 5.95 -12.60
C PHE A 129 -10.75 6.39 -11.26
N SER A 130 -11.28 7.60 -11.21
CA SER A 130 -11.98 8.12 -10.04
C SER A 130 -13.07 7.18 -9.55
N ASP A 131 -13.83 6.53 -10.44
CA ASP A 131 -14.93 5.62 -10.08
C ASP A 131 -14.48 4.32 -9.42
N LYS A 132 -13.33 3.77 -9.83
CA LYS A 132 -12.78 2.55 -9.23
C LYS A 132 -12.19 2.83 -7.84
N ILE A 133 -11.42 3.92 -7.72
CA ILE A 133 -10.91 4.39 -6.44
C ILE A 133 -12.06 4.75 -5.50
N LEU A 134 -13.04 5.50 -5.96
CA LEU A 134 -14.21 5.85 -5.15
C LEU A 134 -14.88 4.62 -4.56
N ARG A 135 -15.06 3.54 -5.34
CA ARG A 135 -15.62 2.27 -4.84
C ARG A 135 -14.76 1.62 -3.76
N VAL A 136 -13.43 1.67 -3.90
CA VAL A 136 -12.51 1.16 -2.86
C VAL A 136 -12.65 1.97 -1.57
N PHE A 137 -12.65 3.30 -1.69
CA PHE A 137 -12.84 4.19 -0.54
C PHE A 137 -14.21 3.99 0.12
N GLU A 138 -15.30 3.93 -0.65
CA GLU A 138 -16.64 3.67 -0.15
C GLU A 138 -16.73 2.34 0.62
N GLN A 139 -16.07 1.31 0.13
CA GLN A 139 -16.02 0.02 0.80
C GLN A 139 -15.22 0.11 2.10
N CYS A 140 -14.06 0.78 2.10
CA CYS A 140 -13.29 1.00 3.31
C CYS A 140 -14.03 1.86 4.35
N ILE A 141 -14.81 2.86 3.92
CA ILE A 141 -15.66 3.64 4.80
C ILE A 141 -16.72 2.75 5.46
N ARG A 142 -17.38 1.88 4.69
CA ARG A 142 -18.40 0.95 5.23
C ARG A 142 -17.80 -0.01 6.24
N ASP A 143 -16.60 -0.54 5.96
CA ASP A 143 -15.93 -1.52 6.83
C ASP A 143 -15.33 -0.88 8.09
N SER A 144 -14.98 0.41 8.03
CA SER A 144 -14.45 1.18 9.17
C SER A 144 -15.53 1.85 9.99
N ALA A 145 -16.79 1.81 9.56
CA ALA A 145 -17.89 2.36 10.34
C ALA A 145 -18.04 1.59 11.67
N PRO A 146 -18.13 2.27 12.84
CA PRO A 146 -18.35 1.59 14.09
C PRO A 146 -19.66 0.80 14.02
N THR A 147 -19.60 -0.49 14.32
CA THR A 147 -20.80 -1.32 14.47
C THR A 147 -21.60 -0.75 15.63
N VAL A 148 -22.70 -0.08 15.33
CA VAL A 148 -23.66 0.34 16.34
C VAL A 148 -24.30 -0.94 16.86
N SER A 149 -23.80 -1.42 18.02
CA SER A 149 -24.43 -2.50 18.76
C SER A 149 -25.77 -1.94 19.29
N SER A 150 -26.84 -2.42 18.69
CA SER A 150 -28.21 -2.17 19.16
C SER A 150 -28.48 -2.96 20.42
#